data_931fb06929ee433bc64b936adc913334
#
_entry.id   931fb06929ee433bc64b936adc913334
#
_cell.length_a   1.000
_cell.length_b   1.000
_cell.length_c   1.000
_cell.angle_alpha   90.00
_cell.angle_beta   90.00
_cell.angle_gamma   90.00
#
_symmetry.space_group_name_H-M   'P 1'
#
loop_
_entity.id
_entity.type
_entity.pdbx_description
1 polymer ?
#
loop_
_entity_poly.entity_id
_entity_poly.type
_entity_poly.pdbx_seq_one_letter_code
_entity_poly.pdbx_strand_id
1 'polypeptide(L)'
;MFTQPDRPAGRGRAMHSSPVKRRALEQGLPVQQPLSFKSPEVIALLGSLQLDALIVVAYGQILPAAVLSVPRLGCINIHASLLPRWRGAAPIQRALLAGDLNTGITIMRMETGLDTGPMLAARPIAIGARDTAKTLHDALAILGAELIVETLDALREGRSHEIAQPAEGATYAEKISKREALIRWSQDSLSIWRQIRAFNPWPVAETRFMGEQLRIWEAEALDSTRPNAGTASEGAPGLVLAASPDGIDVACGQGALRVTRLQLAGRNPQPAREFLKGQRLVGATFEQT
;
A
#
# COMPACT_ATOMS: atom_id res chain seq x y z
N MET A 1 -22.40 8.50 -7.27
CA MET A 1 -21.04 7.98 -6.96
C MET A 1 -20.04 8.59 -7.93
N PHE A 2 -18.93 9.15 -7.42
CA PHE A 2 -17.85 9.66 -8.26
C PHE A 2 -16.66 8.69 -8.22
N THR A 3 -16.06 8.39 -9.36
CA THR A 3 -14.87 7.51 -9.46
C THR A 3 -13.98 7.95 -10.61
N GLN A 4 -12.72 7.46 -10.60
CA GLN A 4 -11.77 7.72 -11.70
C GLN A 4 -12.31 7.21 -13.04
N PRO A 5 -12.00 7.89 -14.15
CA PRO A 5 -12.30 7.39 -15.49
C PRO A 5 -11.73 5.98 -15.73
N ASP A 6 -12.41 5.21 -16.58
CA ASP A 6 -11.90 3.92 -17.02
C ASP A 6 -10.54 4.09 -17.70
N ARG A 7 -9.62 3.16 -17.44
CA ARG A 7 -8.25 3.22 -17.97
C ARG A 7 -7.87 1.91 -18.64
N PRO A 8 -7.03 1.98 -19.69
CA PRO A 8 -6.45 0.77 -20.26
C PRO A 8 -5.61 0.03 -19.23
N ALA A 9 -5.89 -1.26 -19.00
CA ALA A 9 -5.15 -2.11 -18.08
C ALA A 9 -4.94 -3.52 -18.62
N GLY A 10 -3.96 -4.23 -18.11
CA GLY A 10 -3.65 -5.61 -18.48
C GLY A 10 -2.97 -5.78 -19.85
N ARG A 11 -2.74 -7.05 -20.21
CA ARG A 11 -2.26 -7.42 -21.56
C ARG A 11 -3.37 -7.12 -22.56
N GLY A 12 -3.07 -6.39 -23.65
CA GLY A 12 -4.05 -5.98 -24.65
C GLY A 12 -4.71 -4.62 -24.38
N ARG A 13 -4.40 -3.92 -23.25
CA ARG A 13 -4.86 -2.56 -22.95
C ARG A 13 -6.38 -2.36 -23.06
N ALA A 14 -7.17 -3.38 -22.74
CA ALA A 14 -8.62 -3.25 -22.67
C ALA A 14 -9.03 -2.21 -21.60
N MET A 15 -10.11 -1.48 -21.86
CA MET A 15 -10.65 -0.50 -20.89
C MET A 15 -11.21 -1.23 -19.67
N HIS A 16 -10.70 -0.91 -18.49
CA HIS A 16 -11.13 -1.50 -17.23
C HIS A 16 -11.84 -0.48 -16.35
N SER A 17 -13.01 -0.83 -15.91
CA SER A 17 -13.78 -0.08 -14.91
C SER A 17 -13.18 -0.27 -13.51
N SER A 18 -13.18 0.80 -12.72
CA SER A 18 -12.79 0.71 -11.31
C SER A 18 -13.70 -0.25 -10.52
N PRO A 19 -13.21 -0.90 -9.45
CA PRO A 19 -14.06 -1.70 -8.57
C PRO A 19 -15.26 -0.90 -8.03
N VAL A 20 -15.04 0.38 -7.70
CA VAL A 20 -16.09 1.29 -7.23
C VAL A 20 -17.18 1.48 -8.28
N LYS A 21 -16.81 1.69 -9.56
CA LYS A 21 -17.79 1.81 -10.65
C LYS A 21 -18.63 0.55 -10.78
N ARG A 22 -17.99 -0.62 -10.83
CA ARG A 22 -18.70 -1.89 -10.95
C ARG A 22 -19.71 -2.06 -9.82
N ARG A 23 -19.26 -1.84 -8.57
CA ARG A 23 -20.15 -1.97 -7.41
C ARG A 23 -21.28 -0.97 -7.41
N ALA A 24 -21.04 0.27 -7.82
CA ALA A 24 -22.09 1.29 -7.94
C ALA A 24 -23.16 0.89 -8.96
N LEU A 25 -22.75 0.40 -10.14
CA LEU A 25 -23.67 -0.06 -11.18
C LEU A 25 -24.49 -1.29 -10.73
N GLU A 26 -23.88 -2.25 -10.03
CA GLU A 26 -24.56 -3.40 -9.42
C GLU A 26 -25.66 -2.98 -8.43
N GLN A 27 -25.46 -1.84 -7.76
CA GLN A 27 -26.42 -1.28 -6.80
C GLN A 27 -27.37 -0.24 -7.43
N GLY A 28 -27.35 -0.05 -8.74
CA GLY A 28 -28.19 0.93 -9.44
C GLY A 28 -27.86 2.39 -9.11
N LEU A 29 -26.66 2.66 -8.59
CA LEU A 29 -26.24 4.02 -8.22
C LEU A 29 -25.71 4.78 -9.45
N PRO A 30 -26.11 6.05 -9.65
CA PRO A 30 -25.56 6.90 -10.69
C PRO A 30 -24.03 7.05 -10.56
N VAL A 31 -23.29 6.90 -11.66
CA VAL A 31 -21.82 6.99 -11.68
C VAL A 31 -21.40 8.19 -12.51
N GLN A 32 -20.52 9.01 -11.92
CA GLN A 32 -19.86 10.15 -12.55
C GLN A 32 -18.36 9.91 -12.60
N GLN A 33 -17.72 10.18 -13.73
CA GLN A 33 -16.29 9.96 -13.95
C GLN A 33 -15.61 11.23 -14.49
N PRO A 34 -15.60 12.34 -13.73
CA PRO A 34 -15.00 13.57 -14.20
C PRO A 34 -13.49 13.42 -14.35
N LEU A 35 -12.92 14.02 -15.40
CA LEU A 35 -11.49 14.09 -15.59
C LEU A 35 -10.83 15.01 -14.55
N SER A 36 -11.56 16.00 -14.06
CA SER A 36 -11.07 16.98 -13.08
C SER A 36 -12.24 17.57 -12.29
N PHE A 37 -12.03 17.80 -10.98
CA PHE A 37 -12.94 18.56 -10.14
C PHE A 37 -12.76 20.09 -10.25
N LYS A 38 -11.87 20.55 -11.12
CA LYS A 38 -11.70 21.98 -11.41
C LYS A 38 -12.74 22.51 -12.41
N SER A 39 -13.48 21.62 -13.08
CA SER A 39 -14.51 21.99 -14.07
C SER A 39 -15.70 22.66 -13.35
N PRO A 40 -16.16 23.84 -13.82
CA PRO A 40 -17.34 24.49 -13.27
C PRO A 40 -18.61 23.62 -13.32
N GLU A 41 -18.75 22.81 -14.36
CA GLU A 41 -19.92 21.91 -14.55
C GLU A 41 -19.94 20.83 -13.47
N VAL A 42 -18.77 20.29 -13.08
CA VAL A 42 -18.67 19.31 -12.00
C VAL A 42 -18.99 19.93 -10.65
N ILE A 43 -18.54 21.17 -10.41
CA ILE A 43 -18.84 21.90 -9.18
C ILE A 43 -20.35 22.20 -9.12
N ALA A 44 -20.96 22.66 -10.22
CA ALA A 44 -22.38 22.92 -10.30
C ALA A 44 -23.20 21.63 -10.09
N LEU A 45 -22.78 20.51 -10.70
CA LEU A 45 -23.39 19.20 -10.47
C LEU A 45 -23.35 18.80 -9.00
N LEU A 46 -22.18 18.95 -8.33
CA LEU A 46 -22.08 18.65 -6.90
C LEU A 46 -23.01 19.53 -6.06
N GLY A 47 -23.10 20.83 -6.39
CA GLY A 47 -23.99 21.78 -5.73
C GLY A 47 -25.47 21.38 -5.87
N SER A 48 -25.87 20.90 -7.07
CA SER A 48 -27.25 20.47 -7.30
C SER A 48 -27.68 19.22 -6.52
N LEU A 49 -26.70 18.42 -6.04
CA LEU A 49 -26.96 17.21 -5.26
C LEU A 49 -27.33 17.48 -3.79
N GLN A 50 -27.17 18.73 -3.31
CA GLN A 50 -27.50 19.13 -1.93
C GLN A 50 -26.93 18.19 -0.87
N LEU A 51 -25.62 17.85 -1.00
CA LEU A 51 -24.95 16.86 -0.16
C LEU A 51 -24.80 17.34 1.28
N ASP A 52 -25.15 16.51 2.26
CA ASP A 52 -24.77 16.73 3.65
C ASP A 52 -23.26 16.54 3.85
N ALA A 53 -22.68 15.49 3.30
CA ALA A 53 -21.25 15.18 3.35
C ALA A 53 -20.77 14.58 2.03
N LEU A 54 -19.51 14.80 1.70
CA LEU A 54 -18.82 14.12 0.59
C LEU A 54 -17.74 13.20 1.16
N ILE A 55 -17.95 11.89 1.06
CA ILE A 55 -17.00 10.91 1.56
C ILE A 55 -15.97 10.60 0.48
N VAL A 56 -14.69 10.71 0.82
CA VAL A 56 -13.55 10.52 -0.08
C VAL A 56 -12.71 9.36 0.42
N VAL A 57 -12.37 8.44 -0.49
CA VAL A 57 -11.51 7.29 -0.22
C VAL A 57 -10.58 7.07 -1.41
N ALA A 58 -9.29 7.17 -1.20
CA ALA A 58 -8.25 6.84 -2.19
C ALA A 58 -8.54 7.37 -3.61
N TYR A 59 -9.16 8.54 -3.72
CA TYR A 59 -9.63 9.06 -5.01
C TYR A 59 -8.49 9.46 -5.95
N GLY A 60 -7.37 9.94 -5.37
CA GLY A 60 -6.14 10.25 -6.10
C GLY A 60 -6.18 11.54 -6.94
N GLN A 61 -7.15 12.42 -6.69
CA GLN A 61 -7.18 13.80 -7.22
C GLN A 61 -7.28 14.79 -6.06
N ILE A 62 -6.67 15.96 -6.25
CA ILE A 62 -6.81 17.07 -5.31
C ILE A 62 -8.18 17.72 -5.55
N LEU A 63 -8.95 17.87 -4.48
CA LEU A 63 -10.22 18.59 -4.50
C LEU A 63 -9.95 20.08 -4.29
N PRO A 64 -10.40 20.96 -5.19
CA PRO A 64 -10.24 22.41 -5.02
C PRO A 64 -11.13 22.92 -3.88
N ALA A 65 -10.78 24.07 -3.30
CA ALA A 65 -11.52 24.69 -2.21
C ALA A 65 -13.02 24.85 -2.52
N ALA A 66 -13.36 25.18 -3.78
CA ALA A 66 -14.74 25.28 -4.24
C ALA A 66 -15.54 23.97 -4.11
N VAL A 67 -14.90 22.81 -4.18
CA VAL A 67 -15.53 21.49 -3.95
C VAL A 67 -15.60 21.20 -2.46
N LEU A 68 -14.54 21.53 -1.70
CA LEU A 68 -14.48 21.26 -0.26
C LEU A 68 -15.59 21.98 0.50
N SER A 69 -16.08 23.12 0.01
CA SER A 69 -17.14 23.93 0.61
C SER A 69 -18.56 23.57 0.16
N VAL A 70 -18.74 22.64 -0.80
CA VAL A 70 -20.08 22.28 -1.31
C VAL A 70 -20.93 21.54 -0.26
N PRO A 71 -20.43 20.46 0.40
CA PRO A 71 -21.26 19.72 1.35
C PRO A 71 -21.41 20.48 2.66
N ARG A 72 -22.61 20.44 3.26
CA ARG A 72 -22.93 21.12 4.52
C ARG A 72 -21.99 20.74 5.68
N LEU A 73 -21.63 19.46 5.78
CA LEU A 73 -20.69 18.91 6.78
C LEU A 73 -19.27 18.80 6.23
N GLY A 74 -19.01 19.32 5.02
CA GLY A 74 -17.71 19.29 4.35
C GLY A 74 -17.37 17.94 3.72
N CYS A 75 -16.13 17.85 3.24
CA CYS A 75 -15.57 16.63 2.69
C CYS A 75 -14.84 15.84 3.79
N ILE A 76 -15.12 14.54 3.86
CA ILE A 76 -14.58 13.65 4.90
C ILE A 76 -13.74 12.58 4.19
N ASN A 77 -12.48 12.45 4.59
CA ASN A 77 -11.57 11.44 4.03
C ASN A 77 -11.41 10.25 4.98
N ILE A 78 -11.40 9.06 4.40
CA ILE A 78 -10.97 7.82 5.07
C ILE A 78 -9.50 7.63 4.74
N HIS A 79 -8.62 7.96 5.69
CA HIS A 79 -7.18 7.90 5.49
C HIS A 79 -6.58 6.64 6.12
N ALA A 80 -5.74 5.93 5.35
CA ALA A 80 -5.22 4.61 5.74
C ALA A 80 -3.93 4.71 6.58
N SER A 81 -3.93 5.56 7.60
CA SER A 81 -2.90 5.64 8.64
C SER A 81 -3.46 6.23 9.93
N LEU A 82 -2.67 6.19 10.98
CA LEU A 82 -2.90 6.93 12.21
C LEU A 82 -2.26 8.31 12.08
N LEU A 83 -3.05 9.32 11.66
CA LEU A 83 -2.57 10.70 11.51
C LEU A 83 -2.12 11.27 12.88
N PRO A 84 -1.09 12.12 12.89
CA PRO A 84 -0.48 12.85 11.77
C PRO A 84 0.61 12.06 11.01
N ARG A 85 0.85 10.79 11.38
CA ARG A 85 1.84 9.96 10.69
C ARG A 85 1.32 9.49 9.33
N TRP A 86 2.19 9.56 8.31
CA TRP A 86 1.93 9.09 6.94
C TRP A 86 0.82 9.85 6.20
N ARG A 87 0.82 11.19 6.25
CA ARG A 87 0.04 12.01 5.32
C ARG A 87 0.46 11.74 3.89
N GLY A 88 -0.49 11.63 2.94
CA GLY A 88 -0.18 11.50 1.51
C GLY A 88 -0.60 10.17 0.88
N ALA A 89 0.10 9.76 -0.19
CA ALA A 89 -0.43 8.83 -1.18
C ALA A 89 -0.25 7.34 -0.88
N ALA A 90 0.72 6.95 -0.05
CA ALA A 90 1.06 5.54 0.15
C ALA A 90 1.29 5.16 1.64
N PRO A 91 0.36 5.51 2.55
CA PRO A 91 0.56 5.31 3.99
C PRO A 91 0.80 3.85 4.37
N ILE A 92 0.08 2.90 3.76
CA ILE A 92 0.21 1.46 4.05
C ILE A 92 1.61 0.96 3.75
N GLN A 93 2.12 1.27 2.55
CA GLN A 93 3.46 0.83 2.14
C GLN A 93 4.55 1.48 3.00
N ARG A 94 4.42 2.78 3.29
CA ARG A 94 5.41 3.51 4.09
C ARG A 94 5.45 3.00 5.54
N ALA A 95 4.32 2.66 6.14
CA ALA A 95 4.28 2.03 7.46
C ALA A 95 5.01 0.68 7.48
N LEU A 96 4.79 -0.17 6.47
CA LEU A 96 5.52 -1.44 6.34
C LEU A 96 7.02 -1.24 6.14
N LEU A 97 7.43 -0.32 5.26
CA LEU A 97 8.84 -0.01 5.00
C LEU A 97 9.56 0.50 6.25
N ALA A 98 8.89 1.35 7.03
CA ALA A 98 9.42 1.88 8.28
C ALA A 98 9.48 0.82 9.40
N GLY A 99 8.72 -0.26 9.26
CA GLY A 99 8.62 -1.30 10.28
C GLY A 99 7.75 -0.89 11.46
N ASP A 100 6.74 -0.08 11.21
CA ASP A 100 5.76 0.28 12.22
C ASP A 100 5.08 -0.99 12.77
N LEU A 101 4.80 -1.00 14.06
CA LEU A 101 4.10 -2.12 14.72
C LEU A 101 2.58 -1.99 14.60
N ASN A 102 2.08 -0.77 14.38
CA ASN A 102 0.67 -0.47 14.24
C ASN A 102 0.45 0.46 13.05
N THR A 103 -0.71 0.33 12.45
CA THR A 103 -1.31 1.27 11.52
C THR A 103 -2.77 1.43 11.86
N GLY A 104 -3.58 2.02 11.00
CA GLY A 104 -5.01 2.15 11.27
C GLY A 104 -5.72 2.99 10.23
N ILE A 105 -6.93 3.37 10.57
CA ILE A 105 -7.73 4.34 9.82
C ILE A 105 -7.90 5.61 10.65
N THR A 106 -7.77 6.74 9.99
CA THR A 106 -8.22 8.03 10.51
C THR A 106 -9.31 8.59 9.61
N ILE A 107 -10.47 8.88 10.18
CA ILE A 107 -11.51 9.67 9.53
C ILE A 107 -11.20 11.14 9.82
N MET A 108 -11.05 11.95 8.79
CA MET A 108 -10.67 13.35 8.94
C MET A 108 -11.48 14.26 8.03
N ARG A 109 -11.69 15.52 8.43
CA ARG A 109 -12.21 16.56 7.55
C ARG A 109 -11.13 17.00 6.58
N MET A 110 -11.48 17.13 5.32
CA MET A 110 -10.52 17.59 4.29
C MET A 110 -10.41 19.11 4.30
N GLU A 111 -9.17 19.57 4.13
CA GLU A 111 -8.80 20.96 3.93
C GLU A 111 -7.91 21.09 2.68
N THR A 112 -7.45 22.29 2.38
CA THR A 112 -6.57 22.56 1.21
C THR A 112 -5.17 21.95 1.37
N GLY A 113 -4.74 21.60 2.59
CA GLY A 113 -3.47 20.93 2.87
C GLY A 113 -3.53 19.42 2.59
N LEU A 114 -2.37 18.82 2.39
CA LEU A 114 -2.26 17.37 2.18
C LEU A 114 -2.49 16.61 3.49
N ASP A 115 -3.70 16.11 3.67
CA ASP A 115 -4.15 15.33 4.84
C ASP A 115 -3.86 16.02 6.19
N THR A 116 -4.03 17.35 6.24
CA THR A 116 -3.73 18.20 7.42
C THR A 116 -4.96 18.54 8.26
N GLY A 117 -6.16 18.33 7.75
CA GLY A 117 -7.40 18.70 8.43
C GLY A 117 -7.65 17.95 9.73
N PRO A 118 -8.60 18.40 10.56
CA PRO A 118 -8.87 17.82 11.86
C PRO A 118 -9.40 16.40 11.77
N MET A 119 -9.01 15.58 12.75
CA MET A 119 -9.44 14.19 12.90
C MET A 119 -10.81 14.13 13.57
N LEU A 120 -11.69 13.27 13.05
CA LEU A 120 -13.03 13.01 13.59
C LEU A 120 -13.05 11.69 14.38
N ALA A 121 -12.31 10.69 13.90
CA ALA A 121 -12.16 9.39 14.56
C ALA A 121 -10.87 8.73 14.11
N ALA A 122 -10.31 7.85 14.95
CA ALA A 122 -9.17 7.00 14.59
C ALA A 122 -9.31 5.62 15.21
N ARG A 123 -8.90 4.58 14.48
CA ARG A 123 -8.92 3.21 14.97
C ARG A 123 -7.66 2.47 14.54
N PRO A 124 -6.83 1.99 15.50
CA PRO A 124 -5.59 1.28 15.20
C PRO A 124 -5.84 -0.20 14.89
N ILE A 125 -4.92 -0.78 14.11
CA ILE A 125 -4.72 -2.24 13.98
C ILE A 125 -3.22 -2.55 14.08
N ALA A 126 -2.88 -3.72 14.62
CA ALA A 126 -1.51 -4.21 14.63
C ALA A 126 -1.06 -4.65 13.23
N ILE A 127 0.22 -4.45 12.92
CA ILE A 127 0.86 -4.97 11.71
C ILE A 127 1.54 -6.29 12.07
N GLY A 128 0.98 -7.40 11.60
CA GLY A 128 1.54 -8.72 11.82
C GLY A 128 2.81 -9.01 11.01
N ALA A 129 3.59 -9.98 11.45
CA ALA A 129 4.84 -10.37 10.80
C ALA A 129 4.65 -10.87 9.35
N ARG A 130 3.47 -11.36 9.00
CA ARG A 130 3.14 -11.86 7.64
C ARG A 130 2.31 -10.88 6.81
N ASP A 131 1.97 -9.71 7.37
CA ASP A 131 1.19 -8.75 6.64
C ASP A 131 1.98 -8.17 5.46
N THR A 132 1.29 -8.04 4.35
CA THR A 132 1.71 -7.35 3.14
C THR A 132 0.88 -6.09 2.94
N ALA A 133 1.26 -5.24 2.00
CA ALA A 133 0.41 -4.11 1.63
C ALA A 133 -1.00 -4.56 1.19
N LYS A 134 -1.13 -5.74 0.57
CA LYS A 134 -2.43 -6.32 0.18
C LYS A 134 -3.29 -6.68 1.40
N THR A 135 -2.74 -7.44 2.35
CA THR A 135 -3.52 -7.89 3.52
C THR A 135 -3.94 -6.73 4.40
N LEU A 136 -3.04 -5.76 4.61
CA LEU A 136 -3.35 -4.54 5.35
C LEU A 136 -4.38 -3.68 4.62
N HIS A 137 -4.25 -3.52 3.30
CA HIS A 137 -5.25 -2.80 2.51
C HIS A 137 -6.65 -3.40 2.70
N ASP A 138 -6.78 -4.73 2.63
CA ASP A 138 -8.08 -5.40 2.77
C ASP A 138 -8.65 -5.24 4.18
N ALA A 139 -7.81 -5.38 5.21
CA ALA A 139 -8.22 -5.18 6.60
C ALA A 139 -8.63 -3.72 6.87
N LEU A 140 -7.85 -2.76 6.37
CA LEU A 140 -8.13 -1.34 6.52
C LEU A 140 -9.37 -0.90 5.72
N ALA A 141 -9.69 -1.54 4.60
CA ALA A 141 -10.91 -1.25 3.85
C ALA A 141 -12.17 -1.60 4.65
N ILE A 142 -12.15 -2.74 5.35
CA ILE A 142 -13.26 -3.16 6.24
C ILE A 142 -13.35 -2.18 7.41
N LEU A 143 -12.24 -1.93 8.10
CA LEU A 143 -12.18 -1.03 9.24
C LEU A 143 -12.64 0.38 8.90
N GLY A 144 -12.24 0.90 7.74
CA GLY A 144 -12.64 2.22 7.25
C GLY A 144 -14.12 2.31 6.92
N ALA A 145 -14.69 1.25 6.36
CA ALA A 145 -16.13 1.18 6.08
C ALA A 145 -16.98 1.18 7.35
N GLU A 146 -16.55 0.49 8.39
CA GLU A 146 -17.22 0.51 9.70
C GLU A 146 -17.08 1.88 10.37
N LEU A 147 -15.85 2.38 10.47
CA LEU A 147 -15.55 3.61 11.20
C LEU A 147 -16.20 4.85 10.55
N ILE A 148 -16.34 4.90 9.22
CA ILE A 148 -17.02 6.03 8.57
C ILE A 148 -18.51 6.07 8.89
N VAL A 149 -19.18 4.92 8.95
CA VAL A 149 -20.62 4.87 9.32
C VAL A 149 -20.82 5.36 10.74
N GLU A 150 -20.04 4.88 11.70
CA GLU A 150 -20.08 5.34 13.09
C GLU A 150 -19.80 6.86 13.20
N THR A 151 -18.84 7.35 12.41
CA THR A 151 -18.49 8.78 12.39
C THR A 151 -19.64 9.63 11.82
N LEU A 152 -20.31 9.18 10.77
CA LEU A 152 -21.44 9.87 10.17
C LEU A 152 -22.64 9.91 11.14
N ASP A 153 -22.90 8.84 11.87
CA ASP A 153 -23.92 8.82 12.92
C ASP A 153 -23.59 9.79 14.04
N ALA A 154 -22.35 9.84 14.49
CA ALA A 154 -21.89 10.80 15.50
C ALA A 154 -22.01 12.25 15.02
N LEU A 155 -21.68 12.52 13.75
CA LEU A 155 -21.85 13.85 13.14
C LEU A 155 -23.33 14.26 13.06
N ARG A 156 -24.21 13.35 12.65
CA ARG A 156 -25.66 13.58 12.58
C ARG A 156 -26.26 13.93 13.95
N GLU A 157 -25.76 13.28 15.00
CA GLU A 157 -26.23 13.44 16.37
C GLU A 157 -25.52 14.57 17.12
N GLY A 158 -24.62 15.30 16.49
CA GLY A 158 -23.83 16.37 17.11
C GLY A 158 -22.84 15.90 18.18
N ARG A 159 -22.52 14.62 18.22
CA ARG A 159 -21.57 14.00 19.17
C ARG A 159 -20.12 13.92 18.67
N SER A 160 -19.88 14.30 17.42
CA SER A 160 -18.53 14.29 16.84
C SER A 160 -17.75 15.52 17.28
N HIS A 161 -16.50 15.32 17.66
CA HIS A 161 -15.56 16.38 18.00
C HIS A 161 -14.40 16.39 17.03
N GLU A 162 -14.03 17.56 16.54
CA GLU A 162 -12.88 17.75 15.70
C GLU A 162 -11.61 17.89 16.56
N ILE A 163 -10.62 17.06 16.31
CA ILE A 163 -9.33 17.09 17.00
C ILE A 163 -8.28 17.57 16.00
N ALA A 164 -7.69 18.74 16.24
CA ALA A 164 -6.60 19.23 15.42
C ALA A 164 -5.43 18.25 15.43
N GLN A 165 -4.85 17.99 14.28
CA GLN A 165 -3.67 17.14 14.22
C GLN A 165 -2.46 17.84 14.88
N PRO A 166 -1.70 17.17 15.75
CA PRO A 166 -0.48 17.73 16.29
C PRO A 166 0.55 17.93 15.16
N ALA A 167 1.37 18.97 15.27
CA ALA A 167 2.49 19.17 14.35
C ALA A 167 3.61 18.15 14.59
N GLU A 168 3.81 17.77 15.85
CA GLU A 168 4.77 16.74 16.25
C GLU A 168 4.33 15.37 15.74
N GLY A 169 5.28 14.58 15.24
CA GLY A 169 5.04 13.23 14.70
C GLY A 169 4.46 13.22 13.28
N ALA A 170 4.24 14.37 12.66
CA ALA A 170 3.79 14.43 11.28
C ALA A 170 4.86 13.90 10.32
N THR A 171 4.50 12.90 9.52
CA THR A 171 5.35 12.34 8.46
C THR A 171 4.58 12.22 7.16
N TYR A 172 5.32 12.08 6.04
CA TYR A 172 4.72 12.04 4.71
C TYR A 172 4.95 10.72 4.01
N ALA A 173 3.91 10.23 3.37
CA ALA A 173 3.86 8.98 2.61
C ALA A 173 3.87 9.28 1.11
N GLU A 174 5.05 9.52 0.56
CA GLU A 174 5.22 9.74 -0.87
C GLU A 174 4.73 8.53 -1.68
N LYS A 175 4.20 8.82 -2.87
CA LYS A 175 3.75 7.80 -3.81
C LYS A 175 4.89 6.83 -4.14
N ILE A 176 4.58 5.53 -4.12
CA ILE A 176 5.54 4.49 -4.47
C ILE A 176 5.88 4.57 -5.96
N SER A 177 7.16 4.49 -6.26
CA SER A 177 7.70 4.42 -7.63
C SER A 177 8.18 3.01 -7.96
N LYS A 178 8.18 2.64 -9.23
CA LYS A 178 8.73 1.35 -9.68
C LYS A 178 10.22 1.20 -9.39
N ARG A 179 10.96 2.30 -9.30
CA ARG A 179 12.41 2.28 -9.00
C ARG A 179 12.69 1.78 -7.60
N GLU A 180 11.77 1.99 -6.67
CA GLU A 180 11.89 1.50 -5.29
C GLU A 180 11.76 -0.03 -5.20
N ALA A 181 11.25 -0.70 -6.24
CA ALA A 181 11.12 -2.15 -6.27
C ALA A 181 12.48 -2.88 -6.32
N LEU A 182 13.53 -2.22 -6.79
CA LEU A 182 14.85 -2.82 -6.91
C LEU A 182 15.43 -3.16 -5.54
N ILE A 183 15.73 -4.44 -5.32
CA ILE A 183 16.35 -4.92 -4.09
C ILE A 183 17.83 -4.54 -4.10
N ARG A 184 18.25 -3.87 -3.04
CA ARG A 184 19.66 -3.61 -2.75
C ARG A 184 20.15 -4.62 -1.73
N TRP A 185 20.75 -5.69 -2.19
CA TRP A 185 21.23 -6.77 -1.31
C TRP A 185 22.27 -6.30 -0.27
N SER A 186 22.91 -5.15 -0.48
CA SER A 186 23.78 -4.50 0.50
C SER A 186 23.06 -3.95 1.74
N GLN A 187 21.73 -3.87 1.73
CA GLN A 187 20.94 -3.54 2.91
C GLN A 187 20.85 -4.74 3.86
N ASP A 188 20.39 -4.51 5.09
CA ASP A 188 20.10 -5.57 6.03
C ASP A 188 18.87 -6.39 5.62
N SER A 189 18.83 -7.65 6.06
CA SER A 189 17.78 -8.60 5.70
C SER A 189 16.37 -8.15 6.13
N LEU A 190 16.27 -7.44 7.26
CA LEU A 190 15.02 -6.95 7.79
C LEU A 190 14.43 -5.82 6.92
N SER A 191 15.27 -4.90 6.44
CA SER A 191 14.89 -3.83 5.51
C SER A 191 14.40 -4.40 4.17
N ILE A 192 15.10 -5.40 3.61
CA ILE A 192 14.68 -6.06 2.36
C ILE A 192 13.37 -6.84 2.58
N TRP A 193 13.21 -7.52 3.71
CA TRP A 193 11.98 -8.22 4.04
C TRP A 193 10.79 -7.26 4.16
N ARG A 194 10.97 -6.10 4.78
CA ARG A 194 9.96 -5.04 4.84
C ARG A 194 9.59 -4.53 3.45
N GLN A 195 10.59 -4.33 2.58
CA GLN A 195 10.38 -3.92 1.20
C GLN A 195 9.54 -4.93 0.42
N ILE A 196 9.83 -6.23 0.54
CA ILE A 196 9.07 -7.29 -0.14
C ILE A 196 7.61 -7.28 0.30
N ARG A 197 7.35 -7.15 1.59
CA ARG A 197 5.98 -7.07 2.15
C ARG A 197 5.26 -5.80 1.70
N ALA A 198 5.93 -4.66 1.75
CA ALA A 198 5.37 -3.36 1.37
C ALA A 198 5.00 -3.28 -0.12
N PHE A 199 5.73 -3.99 -0.97
CA PHE A 199 5.53 -3.95 -2.41
C PHE A 199 4.74 -5.12 -2.97
N ASN A 200 4.20 -5.99 -2.13
CA ASN A 200 3.29 -7.04 -2.51
C ASN A 200 1.83 -6.54 -2.39
N PRO A 201 1.05 -6.43 -3.49
CA PRO A 201 1.29 -7.00 -4.83
C PRO A 201 1.86 -6.03 -5.86
N TRP A 202 2.15 -4.80 -5.53
CA TRP A 202 2.69 -3.80 -6.46
C TRP A 202 3.65 -2.83 -5.73
N PRO A 203 4.80 -2.50 -6.37
CA PRO A 203 5.28 -2.91 -7.71
C PRO A 203 5.89 -4.31 -7.79
N VAL A 204 5.99 -5.03 -6.69
CA VAL A 204 6.71 -6.28 -6.41
C VAL A 204 8.22 -6.05 -6.37
N ALA A 205 8.84 -6.39 -5.23
CA ALA A 205 10.29 -6.27 -5.08
C ALA A 205 11.01 -7.15 -6.11
N GLU A 206 12.08 -6.65 -6.72
CA GLU A 206 12.73 -7.33 -7.82
C GLU A 206 14.26 -7.20 -7.78
N THR A 207 14.90 -8.19 -8.37
CA THR A 207 16.34 -8.27 -8.60
C THR A 207 16.57 -8.83 -9.99
N ARG A 208 17.84 -9.14 -10.35
CA ARG A 208 18.15 -9.91 -11.54
C ARG A 208 18.80 -11.22 -11.17
N PHE A 209 18.59 -12.21 -12.02
CA PHE A 209 19.24 -13.50 -11.95
C PHE A 209 19.61 -13.92 -13.37
N MET A 210 20.91 -14.11 -13.65
CA MET A 210 21.43 -14.41 -14.98
C MET A 210 20.99 -13.40 -16.05
N GLY A 211 20.96 -12.11 -15.68
CA GLY A 211 20.53 -11.02 -16.55
C GLY A 211 19.00 -10.87 -16.72
N GLU A 212 18.20 -11.81 -16.24
CA GLU A 212 16.73 -11.77 -16.31
C GLU A 212 16.11 -11.16 -15.05
N GLN A 213 14.95 -10.48 -15.19
CA GLN A 213 14.19 -9.98 -14.06
C GLN A 213 13.66 -11.12 -13.20
N LEU A 214 13.95 -11.08 -11.91
CA LEU A 214 13.45 -11.98 -10.89
C LEU A 214 12.69 -11.19 -9.84
N ARG A 215 11.38 -11.42 -9.72
CA ARG A 215 10.53 -10.80 -8.70
C ARG A 215 10.45 -11.69 -7.47
N ILE A 216 10.55 -11.06 -6.30
CA ILE A 216 10.44 -11.72 -5.01
C ILE A 216 9.08 -11.34 -4.41
N TRP A 217 8.22 -12.34 -4.26
CA TRP A 217 6.86 -12.17 -3.76
C TRP A 217 6.75 -12.37 -2.25
N GLU A 218 7.50 -13.36 -1.73
CA GLU A 218 7.47 -13.72 -0.32
C GLU A 218 8.88 -14.10 0.14
N ALA A 219 9.23 -13.65 1.34
CA ALA A 219 10.50 -13.97 1.99
C ALA A 219 10.38 -13.86 3.50
N GLU A 220 11.34 -14.41 4.21
CA GLU A 220 11.50 -14.32 5.66
C GLU A 220 12.92 -13.82 5.96
N ALA A 221 13.05 -12.86 6.88
CA ALA A 221 14.35 -12.50 7.42
C ALA A 221 14.83 -13.64 8.33
N LEU A 222 16.02 -14.16 8.07
CA LEU A 222 16.62 -15.18 8.92
C LEU A 222 17.29 -14.50 10.12
N ASP A 223 16.90 -14.93 11.31
CA ASP A 223 17.51 -14.49 12.54
C ASP A 223 18.89 -15.16 12.68
N SER A 224 19.93 -14.34 12.81
CA SER A 224 21.31 -14.80 13.02
C SER A 224 21.50 -15.59 14.33
N THR A 225 20.51 -15.57 15.22
CA THR A 225 20.54 -16.28 16.51
C THR A 225 20.00 -17.72 16.45
N ARG A 226 19.43 -18.17 15.32
CA ARG A 226 18.95 -19.56 15.20
C ARG A 226 20.11 -20.56 15.08
N PRO A 227 20.14 -21.65 15.86
CA PRO A 227 21.25 -22.62 15.90
C PRO A 227 21.56 -23.33 14.56
N ASN A 228 20.67 -23.25 13.58
CA ASN A 228 20.84 -23.80 12.22
C ASN A 228 20.94 -22.70 11.14
N ALA A 229 20.99 -21.43 11.49
CA ALA A 229 21.51 -20.39 10.64
C ALA A 229 23.04 -20.59 10.61
N GLY A 230 23.51 -21.51 9.79
CA GLY A 230 24.94 -21.59 9.49
C GLY A 230 25.43 -20.18 9.25
N THR A 231 26.63 -19.84 9.72
CA THR A 231 27.28 -18.50 9.73
C THR A 231 26.81 -17.58 8.59
N ALA A 232 25.57 -17.08 8.73
CA ALA A 232 24.79 -16.45 7.66
C ALA A 232 25.24 -15.02 7.34
N SER A 233 26.47 -14.67 7.71
CA SER A 233 27.10 -13.38 7.43
C SER A 233 28.36 -13.50 6.53
N GLU A 234 28.72 -14.69 6.04
CA GLU A 234 29.94 -14.89 5.27
C GLU A 234 29.69 -15.03 3.76
N GLY A 235 28.98 -14.09 3.15
CA GLY A 235 28.80 -14.07 1.70
C GLY A 235 28.67 -12.66 1.18
N ALA A 236 29.14 -12.44 -0.04
CA ALA A 236 28.89 -11.17 -0.73
C ALA A 236 27.35 -10.94 -0.84
N PRO A 237 26.86 -9.71 -0.64
CA PRO A 237 25.44 -9.41 -0.77
C PRO A 237 24.87 -9.90 -2.11
N GLY A 238 23.75 -10.63 -2.06
CA GLY A 238 23.12 -11.29 -3.20
C GLY A 238 23.57 -12.73 -3.46
N LEU A 239 24.62 -13.23 -2.76
CA LEU A 239 25.06 -14.62 -2.90
C LEU A 239 24.02 -15.58 -2.34
N VAL A 240 23.68 -16.61 -3.12
CA VAL A 240 22.82 -17.72 -2.66
C VAL A 240 23.65 -18.65 -1.78
N LEU A 241 23.35 -18.65 -0.49
CA LEU A 241 24.05 -19.42 0.56
C LEU A 241 23.55 -20.86 0.62
N ALA A 242 22.23 -21.04 0.55
CA ALA A 242 21.57 -22.33 0.59
C ALA A 242 20.32 -22.33 -0.29
N ALA A 243 19.94 -23.51 -0.76
CA ALA A 243 18.72 -23.73 -1.51
C ALA A 243 18.11 -25.07 -1.09
N SER A 244 16.86 -25.03 -0.63
CA SER A 244 16.09 -26.18 -0.16
C SER A 244 14.62 -26.04 -0.57
N PRO A 245 13.79 -27.09 -0.43
CA PRO A 245 12.35 -26.96 -0.65
C PRO A 245 11.66 -25.87 0.17
N ASP A 246 12.24 -25.49 1.30
CA ASP A 246 11.70 -24.47 2.22
C ASP A 246 12.02 -23.04 1.75
N GLY A 247 13.04 -22.86 0.89
CA GLY A 247 13.42 -21.56 0.38
C GLY A 247 14.84 -21.48 -0.14
N ILE A 248 15.18 -20.28 -0.62
CA ILE A 248 16.49 -19.90 -1.14
C ILE A 248 17.05 -18.85 -0.19
N ASP A 249 18.13 -19.18 0.52
CA ASP A 249 18.77 -18.30 1.47
C ASP A 249 19.82 -17.44 0.75
N VAL A 250 19.65 -16.12 0.86
CA VAL A 250 20.46 -15.13 0.14
C VAL A 250 21.15 -14.22 1.16
N ALA A 251 22.44 -14.03 0.98
CA ALA A 251 23.22 -13.10 1.81
C ALA A 251 22.76 -11.66 1.60
N CYS A 252 22.65 -10.92 2.69
CA CYS A 252 22.35 -9.49 2.72
C CYS A 252 23.56 -8.72 3.26
N GLY A 253 23.52 -7.39 3.23
CA GLY A 253 24.57 -6.59 3.86
C GLY A 253 24.74 -6.90 5.34
N GLN A 254 23.64 -7.24 6.02
CA GLN A 254 23.62 -7.81 7.37
C GLN A 254 22.53 -8.88 7.43
N GLY A 255 22.90 -10.08 7.90
CA GLY A 255 22.01 -11.24 7.99
C GLY A 255 21.74 -11.88 6.62
N ALA A 256 20.73 -12.72 6.56
CA ALA A 256 20.28 -13.40 5.34
C ALA A 256 18.75 -13.36 5.19
N LEU A 257 18.29 -13.52 3.97
CA LEU A 257 16.89 -13.54 3.61
C LEU A 257 16.52 -14.89 3.00
N ARG A 258 15.51 -15.56 3.49
CA ARG A 258 14.93 -16.75 2.86
C ARG A 258 13.83 -16.37 1.91
N VAL A 259 14.07 -16.51 0.63
CA VAL A 259 13.08 -16.32 -0.42
C VAL A 259 12.22 -17.58 -0.56
N THR A 260 10.91 -17.45 -0.33
CA THR A 260 9.96 -18.58 -0.34
C THR A 260 9.09 -18.61 -1.60
N ARG A 261 8.85 -17.44 -2.23
CA ARG A 261 8.07 -17.33 -3.47
C ARG A 261 8.66 -16.30 -4.41
N LEU A 262 8.84 -16.68 -5.65
CA LEU A 262 9.53 -15.86 -6.64
C LEU A 262 8.96 -16.06 -8.05
N GLN A 263 9.34 -15.18 -9.00
CA GLN A 263 8.79 -15.17 -10.35
C GLN A 263 9.84 -14.68 -11.36
N LEU A 264 10.22 -15.53 -12.31
CA LEU A 264 10.96 -15.09 -13.49
C LEU A 264 10.10 -14.28 -14.46
N ALA A 265 10.74 -13.44 -15.25
CA ALA A 265 10.08 -12.69 -16.31
C ALA A 265 9.24 -13.62 -17.21
N GLY A 266 8.00 -13.22 -17.48
CA GLY A 266 7.07 -13.99 -18.33
C GLY A 266 6.48 -15.26 -17.71
N ARG A 267 6.88 -15.64 -16.49
CA ARG A 267 6.33 -16.80 -15.78
C ARG A 267 5.31 -16.38 -14.71
N ASN A 268 4.62 -17.36 -14.13
CA ASN A 268 3.77 -17.15 -12.96
C ASN A 268 4.59 -17.19 -11.67
N PRO A 269 4.16 -16.50 -10.59
CA PRO A 269 4.75 -16.64 -9.28
C PRO A 269 4.65 -18.09 -8.77
N GLN A 270 5.76 -18.64 -8.27
CA GLN A 270 5.85 -20.04 -7.82
C GLN A 270 6.63 -20.16 -6.51
N PRO A 271 6.36 -21.17 -5.67
CA PRO A 271 7.16 -21.46 -4.50
C PRO A 271 8.62 -21.80 -4.87
N ALA A 272 9.54 -21.53 -3.95
CA ALA A 272 10.97 -21.82 -4.15
C ALA A 272 11.24 -23.28 -4.55
N ARG A 273 10.53 -24.24 -3.93
CA ARG A 273 10.64 -25.67 -4.27
C ARG A 273 10.37 -25.98 -5.75
N GLU A 274 9.45 -25.26 -6.38
CA GLU A 274 9.14 -25.46 -7.80
C GLU A 274 10.20 -24.79 -8.68
N PHE A 275 10.69 -23.63 -8.27
CA PHE A 275 11.74 -22.90 -8.96
C PHE A 275 13.06 -23.68 -8.99
N LEU A 276 13.36 -24.41 -7.92
CA LEU A 276 14.57 -25.20 -7.76
C LEU A 276 14.60 -26.51 -8.60
N LYS A 277 13.47 -26.93 -9.16
CA LYS A 277 13.45 -28.13 -10.03
C LYS A 277 14.33 -27.92 -11.26
N GLY A 278 15.40 -28.66 -11.34
CA GLY A 278 16.35 -28.60 -12.47
C GLY A 278 17.36 -27.46 -12.42
N GLN A 279 17.45 -26.73 -11.31
CA GLN A 279 18.42 -25.63 -11.15
C GLN A 279 19.29 -25.83 -9.90
N ARG A 280 20.59 -25.55 -10.05
CA ARG A 280 21.54 -25.46 -8.92
C ARG A 280 21.83 -23.98 -8.68
N LEU A 281 21.36 -23.45 -7.55
CA LEU A 281 21.48 -22.02 -7.23
C LEU A 281 22.55 -21.71 -6.20
N VAL A 282 22.97 -22.70 -5.39
CA VAL A 282 24.01 -22.46 -4.35
C VAL A 282 25.27 -21.93 -5.00
N GLY A 283 25.78 -20.80 -4.53
CA GLY A 283 26.92 -20.10 -5.09
C GLY A 283 26.59 -19.15 -6.26
N ALA A 284 25.33 -19.15 -6.76
CA ALA A 284 24.88 -18.14 -7.71
C ALA A 284 24.63 -16.79 -7.01
N THR A 285 24.58 -15.72 -7.78
CA THR A 285 24.37 -14.36 -7.24
C THR A 285 23.09 -13.75 -7.81
N PHE A 286 22.25 -13.22 -6.95
CA PHE A 286 21.17 -12.29 -7.32
C PHE A 286 21.81 -10.90 -7.46
N GLU A 287 21.72 -10.35 -8.66
CA GLU A 287 22.46 -9.17 -9.04
C GLU A 287 21.85 -7.90 -8.40
N GLN A 288 22.73 -7.00 -7.97
CA GLN A 288 22.35 -5.61 -7.68
C GLN A 288 22.25 -4.88 -9.02
N THR A 289 21.14 -4.25 -9.28
CA THR A 289 20.94 -3.42 -10.49
C THR A 289 21.06 -1.94 -10.13
#